data_810ac1c017bdaec52bb427632f6c486a
#
_entry.id   810ac1c017bdaec52bb427632f6c486a
#
_cell.length_a   1.000
_cell.length_b   1.000
_cell.length_c   1.000
_cell.angle_alpha   90.00
_cell.angle_beta   90.00
_cell.angle_gamma   90.00
#
_symmetry.space_group_name_H-M   'P 1'
#
loop_
_entity.id
_entity.type
_entity.pdbx_description
1 polymer ?
#
loop_
_entity_poly.entity_id
_entity_poly.type
_entity_poly.pdbx_seq_one_letter_code
_entity_poly.pdbx_strand_id
1 'polypeptide(L)'
;MKNVIFMGTPDFAVGTLKALLASHYTVQAVFTQPDKPKGRGKSVQMPPVKEVALEAGIPVYQPRRIREPENLEILKQYHPDVIVVVAFGQIIPKEILELPEYGCINVHASLLPRYRGAAPIQWAVINGEKESGVTTMRMDTGLDTGDMIMKEVVPLAEDETGGSLFDKLSMTGADLLIKTLEALENGTAHFTKQPGESPTPYAAMLKKEMGR
;
A
#
# COMPACT_ATOMS: atom_id res chain seq x y z
N MET A 1 -20.64 -0.30 -1.17
CA MET A 1 -19.31 0.24 -0.80
C MET A 1 -19.11 1.56 -1.55
N LYS A 2 -18.80 2.62 -0.82
CA LYS A 2 -18.58 3.93 -1.44
C LYS A 2 -17.43 4.71 -0.77
N ASN A 3 -17.37 4.69 0.54
CA ASN A 3 -16.50 5.54 1.33
C ASN A 3 -15.16 4.87 1.65
N VAL A 4 -14.08 5.51 1.22
CA VAL A 4 -12.72 4.99 1.33
C VAL A 4 -11.85 5.96 2.12
N ILE A 5 -11.09 5.42 3.07
CA ILE A 5 -9.94 6.11 3.67
C ILE A 5 -8.68 5.54 3.01
N PHE A 6 -7.76 6.41 2.63
CA PHE A 6 -6.49 6.02 2.01
C PHE A 6 -5.33 6.26 2.97
N MET A 7 -4.47 5.28 3.12
CA MET A 7 -3.24 5.37 3.92
C MET A 7 -2.05 5.00 3.05
N GLY A 8 -1.16 5.95 2.84
CA GLY A 8 0.02 5.75 2.01
C GLY A 8 0.96 6.93 2.09
N THR A 9 2.19 6.78 1.65
CA THR A 9 3.20 7.80 1.82
C THR A 9 4.02 8.09 0.55
N PRO A 10 4.78 7.12 -0.04
CA PRO A 10 5.71 7.42 -1.12
C PRO A 10 5.05 7.43 -2.51
N ASP A 11 5.87 7.69 -3.50
CA ASP A 11 5.45 7.73 -4.91
C ASP A 11 4.71 6.47 -5.36
N PHE A 12 5.09 5.30 -4.84
CA PHE A 12 4.43 4.05 -5.20
C PHE A 12 2.93 4.08 -4.88
N ALA A 13 2.54 4.76 -3.81
CA ALA A 13 1.14 4.86 -3.39
C ALA A 13 0.33 5.88 -4.21
N VAL A 14 1.00 6.81 -4.88
CA VAL A 14 0.34 7.90 -5.63
C VAL A 14 -0.54 7.37 -6.75
N GLY A 15 -0.07 6.38 -7.50
CA GLY A 15 -0.86 5.80 -8.60
C GLY A 15 -2.20 5.23 -8.13
N THR A 16 -2.20 4.53 -7.02
CA THR A 16 -3.42 3.97 -6.42
C THR A 16 -4.37 5.07 -5.95
N LEU A 17 -3.84 6.10 -5.28
CA LEU A 17 -4.68 7.23 -4.85
C LEU A 17 -5.33 7.93 -6.05
N LYS A 18 -4.57 8.19 -7.10
CA LYS A 18 -5.09 8.81 -8.33
C LYS A 18 -6.17 7.95 -8.99
N ALA A 19 -5.98 6.63 -9.01
CA ALA A 19 -6.98 5.71 -9.55
C ALA A 19 -8.28 5.75 -8.74
N LEU A 20 -8.19 5.82 -7.41
CA LEU A 20 -9.35 5.98 -6.55
C LEU A 20 -10.07 7.31 -6.80
N LEU A 21 -9.32 8.40 -6.95
CA LEU A 21 -9.89 9.72 -7.25
C LEU A 21 -10.60 9.78 -8.58
N ALA A 22 -10.15 9.00 -9.57
CA ALA A 22 -10.77 8.91 -10.89
C ALA A 22 -11.94 7.90 -10.94
N SER A 23 -12.17 7.16 -9.86
CA SER A 23 -13.21 6.14 -9.77
C SER A 23 -14.52 6.70 -9.18
N HIS A 24 -15.52 5.83 -9.08
CA HIS A 24 -16.78 6.18 -8.41
C HIS A 24 -16.69 6.13 -6.88
N TYR A 25 -15.57 5.68 -6.32
CA TYR A 25 -15.36 5.66 -4.87
C TYR A 25 -15.04 7.06 -4.36
N THR A 26 -15.45 7.35 -3.13
CA THR A 26 -15.16 8.62 -2.48
C THR A 26 -14.02 8.46 -1.49
N VAL A 27 -12.90 9.13 -1.74
CA VAL A 27 -11.79 9.21 -0.79
C VAL A 27 -12.12 10.29 0.22
N GLN A 28 -12.48 9.89 1.43
CA GLN A 28 -12.92 10.80 2.48
C GLN A 28 -11.79 11.56 3.14
N ALA A 29 -10.65 10.89 3.31
CA ALA A 29 -9.46 11.43 3.95
C ALA A 29 -8.25 10.59 3.58
N VAL A 30 -7.06 11.18 3.75
CA VAL A 30 -5.77 10.54 3.52
C VAL A 30 -4.95 10.60 4.80
N PHE A 31 -4.39 9.46 5.19
CA PHE A 31 -3.41 9.36 6.27
C PHE A 31 -2.05 9.07 5.65
N THR A 32 -1.05 9.84 6.01
CA THR A 32 0.31 9.71 5.47
C THR A 32 1.32 10.02 6.58
N GLN A 33 2.58 9.67 6.35
CA GLN A 33 3.65 9.93 7.29
C GLN A 33 3.87 11.44 7.49
N PRO A 34 4.43 11.85 8.62
CA PRO A 34 4.79 13.25 8.83
C PRO A 34 5.78 13.75 7.79
N ASP A 35 5.77 15.06 7.53
CA ASP A 35 6.75 15.70 6.67
C ASP A 35 8.16 15.45 7.22
N LYS A 36 9.13 15.28 6.31
CA LYS A 36 10.53 15.01 6.69
C LYS A 36 11.42 16.20 6.37
N PRO A 37 12.47 16.45 7.19
CA PRO A 37 13.48 17.43 6.82
C PRO A 37 14.15 17.05 5.51
N LYS A 38 14.35 18.03 4.62
CA LYS A 38 15.03 17.84 3.34
C LYS A 38 16.47 18.33 3.44
N GLY A 39 17.45 17.39 3.49
CA GLY A 39 18.87 17.73 3.53
C GLY A 39 19.27 18.49 4.79
N ARG A 40 20.32 19.30 4.67
CA ARG A 40 20.84 20.15 5.75
C ARG A 40 20.09 21.49 5.89
N GLY A 41 19.11 21.74 5.03
CA GLY A 41 18.33 22.96 5.04
C GLY A 41 17.18 22.94 6.00
N LYS A 42 16.56 24.10 6.18
CA LYS A 42 15.34 24.27 7.00
C LYS A 42 14.06 23.89 6.25
N SER A 43 14.17 23.43 4.99
CA SER A 43 13.02 23.04 4.17
C SER A 43 12.51 21.67 4.57
N VAL A 44 11.21 21.51 4.45
CA VAL A 44 10.50 20.28 4.80
C VAL A 44 9.95 19.67 3.51
N GLN A 45 10.10 18.35 3.35
CA GLN A 45 9.55 17.64 2.21
C GLN A 45 8.25 16.96 2.61
N MET A 46 7.18 17.26 1.88
CA MET A 46 5.90 16.59 2.05
C MET A 46 5.93 15.21 1.40
N PRO A 47 5.26 14.21 1.98
CA PRO A 47 5.05 12.95 1.28
C PRO A 47 4.34 13.16 -0.06
N PRO A 48 4.71 12.42 -1.12
CA PRO A 48 4.04 12.53 -2.42
C PRO A 48 2.52 12.35 -2.35
N VAL A 49 2.05 11.45 -1.50
CA VAL A 49 0.61 11.23 -1.29
C VAL A 49 -0.07 12.48 -0.72
N LYS A 50 0.60 13.19 0.18
CA LYS A 50 0.07 14.45 0.72
C LYS A 50 -0.12 15.51 -0.37
N GLU A 51 0.85 15.64 -1.26
CA GLU A 51 0.78 16.60 -2.36
C GLU A 51 -0.44 16.35 -3.24
N VAL A 52 -0.70 15.11 -3.59
CA VAL A 52 -1.86 14.71 -4.40
C VAL A 52 -3.17 14.98 -3.66
N ALA A 53 -3.23 14.64 -2.37
CA ALA A 53 -4.42 14.85 -1.56
C ALA A 53 -4.77 16.34 -1.41
N LEU A 54 -3.77 17.19 -1.20
CA LEU A 54 -3.97 18.63 -1.08
C LEU A 54 -4.49 19.22 -2.39
N GLU A 55 -3.94 18.82 -3.53
CA GLU A 55 -4.43 19.25 -4.84
C GLU A 55 -5.88 18.85 -5.09
N ALA A 56 -6.28 17.70 -4.57
CA ALA A 56 -7.64 17.18 -4.71
C ALA A 56 -8.61 17.73 -3.65
N GLY A 57 -8.12 18.53 -2.71
CA GLY A 57 -8.95 19.11 -1.65
C GLY A 57 -9.40 18.11 -0.59
N ILE A 58 -8.63 17.03 -0.40
CA ILE A 58 -8.96 15.96 0.56
C ILE A 58 -8.27 16.24 1.90
N PRO A 59 -8.98 16.06 3.04
CA PRO A 59 -8.36 16.17 4.36
C PRO A 59 -7.16 15.25 4.51
N VAL A 60 -6.06 15.76 5.06
CA VAL A 60 -4.81 15.03 5.28
C VAL A 60 -4.51 14.96 6.77
N TYR A 61 -4.23 13.76 7.23
CA TYR A 61 -3.79 13.49 8.60
C TYR A 61 -2.40 12.89 8.58
N GLN A 62 -1.52 13.37 9.44
CA GLN A 62 -0.11 12.93 9.50
C GLN A 62 0.25 12.46 10.91
N PRO A 63 -0.35 11.35 11.38
CA PRO A 63 -0.09 10.86 12.72
C PRO A 63 1.35 10.40 12.85
N ARG A 64 1.99 10.72 13.97
CA ARG A 64 3.31 10.18 14.29
C ARG A 64 3.21 8.68 14.51
N ARG A 65 2.15 8.24 15.17
CA ARG A 65 1.83 6.83 15.42
C ARG A 65 0.33 6.63 15.25
N ILE A 66 -0.04 5.89 14.22
CA ILE A 66 -1.45 5.62 13.92
C ILE A 66 -2.15 4.88 15.07
N ARG A 67 -1.40 4.15 15.89
CA ARG A 67 -1.94 3.41 17.04
C ARG A 67 -2.46 4.29 18.17
N GLU A 68 -2.12 5.58 18.19
CA GLU A 68 -2.62 6.48 19.23
C GLU A 68 -4.15 6.57 19.15
N PRO A 69 -4.87 6.50 20.31
CA PRO A 69 -6.33 6.36 20.34
C PRO A 69 -7.10 7.45 19.59
N GLU A 70 -6.56 8.65 19.51
CA GLU A 70 -7.21 9.77 18.80
C GLU A 70 -7.44 9.47 17.32
N ASN A 71 -6.55 8.67 16.70
CA ASN A 71 -6.68 8.33 15.30
C ASN A 71 -7.85 7.39 15.05
N LEU A 72 -8.09 6.45 15.94
CA LEU A 72 -9.27 5.57 15.85
C LEU A 72 -10.56 6.39 15.95
N GLU A 73 -10.60 7.38 16.84
CA GLU A 73 -11.78 8.24 16.97
C GLU A 73 -12.04 9.07 15.71
N ILE A 74 -10.98 9.59 15.09
CA ILE A 74 -11.10 10.30 13.82
C ILE A 74 -11.66 9.37 12.74
N LEU A 75 -11.11 8.16 12.63
CA LEU A 75 -11.56 7.17 11.63
C LEU A 75 -13.01 6.77 11.83
N LYS A 76 -13.44 6.59 13.07
CA LYS A 76 -14.83 6.27 13.39
C LYS A 76 -15.81 7.34 12.89
N GLN A 77 -15.42 8.60 12.96
CA GLN A 77 -16.28 9.71 12.51
C GLN A 77 -16.53 9.69 11.01
N TYR A 78 -15.60 9.14 10.24
CA TYR A 78 -15.74 9.02 8.77
C TYR A 78 -16.66 7.87 8.34
N HIS A 79 -16.86 6.88 9.18
CA HIS A 79 -17.62 5.65 8.84
C HIS A 79 -17.16 5.03 7.51
N PRO A 80 -15.84 4.72 7.37
CA PRO A 80 -15.35 4.19 6.12
C PRO A 80 -15.87 2.79 5.85
N ASP A 81 -16.17 2.48 4.58
CA ASP A 81 -16.52 1.14 4.16
C ASP A 81 -15.28 0.26 4.04
N VAL A 82 -14.18 0.85 3.64
CA VAL A 82 -12.90 0.18 3.45
C VAL A 82 -11.77 1.18 3.68
N ILE A 83 -10.64 0.67 4.19
CA ILE A 83 -9.38 1.43 4.25
C ILE A 83 -8.42 0.80 3.24
N VAL A 84 -7.89 1.60 2.33
CA VAL A 84 -6.89 1.17 1.35
C VAL A 84 -5.52 1.60 1.84
N VAL A 85 -4.58 0.64 1.93
CA VAL A 85 -3.24 0.87 2.47
C VAL A 85 -2.21 0.53 1.41
N VAL A 86 -1.35 1.50 1.07
CA VAL A 86 -0.27 1.30 0.11
C VAL A 86 1.00 1.97 0.64
N ALA A 87 1.95 1.17 1.11
CA ALA A 87 3.22 1.68 1.62
C ALA A 87 3.04 2.82 2.64
N PHE A 88 2.22 2.59 3.66
CA PHE A 88 1.95 3.61 4.68
C PHE A 88 3.16 3.87 5.57
N GLY A 89 3.89 2.81 5.95
CA GLY A 89 5.08 2.93 6.77
C GLY A 89 4.84 2.87 8.27
N GLN A 90 3.65 2.52 8.72
CA GLN A 90 3.31 2.30 10.12
C GLN A 90 2.51 1.01 10.28
N ILE A 91 2.68 0.37 11.42
CA ILE A 91 1.89 -0.81 11.77
C ILE A 91 0.49 -0.36 12.17
N ILE A 92 -0.52 -0.94 11.53
CA ILE A 92 -1.92 -0.60 11.79
C ILE A 92 -2.45 -1.53 12.88
N PRO A 93 -2.97 -1.00 14.00
CA PRO A 93 -3.46 -1.83 15.10
C PRO A 93 -4.76 -2.54 14.73
N LYS A 94 -5.04 -3.61 15.46
CA LYS A 94 -6.22 -4.46 15.25
C LYS A 94 -7.53 -3.68 15.24
N GLU A 95 -7.68 -2.70 16.13
CA GLU A 95 -8.88 -1.89 16.26
C GLU A 95 -9.20 -1.13 14.96
N ILE A 96 -8.17 -0.68 14.26
CA ILE A 96 -8.34 -0.01 12.95
C ILE A 96 -8.58 -1.04 11.85
N LEU A 97 -7.85 -2.16 11.89
CA LEU A 97 -8.02 -3.23 10.89
C LEU A 97 -9.46 -3.77 10.85
N GLU A 98 -10.11 -3.82 11.99
CA GLU A 98 -11.46 -4.36 12.13
C GLU A 98 -12.58 -3.30 12.00
N LEU A 99 -12.22 -2.03 11.95
CA LEU A 99 -13.20 -0.94 11.91
C LEU A 99 -14.09 -0.94 10.66
N PRO A 100 -13.54 -1.00 9.43
CA PRO A 100 -14.39 -0.99 8.25
C PRO A 100 -15.03 -2.35 7.97
N GLU A 101 -16.21 -2.35 7.40
CA GLU A 101 -16.91 -3.59 7.01
C GLU A 101 -16.02 -4.48 6.11
N TYR A 102 -15.39 -3.86 5.12
CA TYR A 102 -14.52 -4.59 4.18
C TYR A 102 -13.06 -4.68 4.62
N GLY A 103 -12.75 -4.18 5.83
CA GLY A 103 -11.41 -4.24 6.40
C GLY A 103 -10.43 -3.26 5.77
N CYS A 104 -9.15 -3.56 5.94
CA CYS A 104 -8.06 -2.80 5.36
C CYS A 104 -7.44 -3.62 4.23
N ILE A 105 -7.44 -3.06 3.04
CA ILE A 105 -6.96 -3.73 1.83
C ILE A 105 -5.61 -3.11 1.44
N ASN A 106 -4.60 -3.95 1.34
CA ASN A 106 -3.23 -3.53 1.02
C ASN A 106 -2.88 -3.92 -0.42
N VAL A 107 -2.12 -3.04 -1.08
CA VAL A 107 -1.48 -3.32 -2.36
C VAL A 107 0.00 -3.59 -2.08
N HIS A 108 0.46 -4.81 -2.30
CA HIS A 108 1.84 -5.20 -2.07
C HIS A 108 2.54 -5.51 -3.39
N ALA A 109 3.74 -4.96 -3.56
CA ALA A 109 4.48 -5.01 -4.82
C ALA A 109 5.27 -6.31 -4.98
N SER A 110 4.63 -7.45 -4.78
CA SER A 110 5.17 -8.78 -5.04
C SER A 110 4.04 -9.79 -5.23
N LEU A 111 4.41 -10.97 -5.70
CA LEU A 111 3.52 -12.12 -5.76
C LEU A 111 3.58 -12.83 -4.40
N LEU A 112 2.81 -12.36 -3.42
CA LEU A 112 2.77 -12.96 -2.09
C LEU A 112 2.45 -14.45 -2.18
N PRO A 113 3.01 -15.31 -1.30
CA PRO A 113 3.79 -14.98 -0.09
C PRO A 113 5.28 -14.66 -0.34
N ARG A 114 5.72 -14.58 -1.59
CA ARG A 114 7.10 -14.22 -1.89
C ARG A 114 7.33 -12.73 -1.57
N TYR A 115 8.52 -12.43 -1.10
CA TYR A 115 8.97 -11.04 -0.85
C TYR A 115 8.05 -10.25 0.08
N ARG A 116 7.61 -10.85 1.18
CA ARG A 116 7.05 -10.08 2.29
C ARG A 116 8.09 -9.07 2.75
N GLY A 117 7.67 -7.86 3.08
CA GLY A 117 8.58 -6.86 3.62
C GLY A 117 8.57 -5.53 2.88
N ALA A 118 9.55 -4.69 3.18
CA ALA A 118 9.55 -3.28 2.80
C ALA A 118 10.10 -2.99 1.39
N ALA A 119 10.92 -3.88 0.81
CA ALA A 119 11.61 -3.62 -0.46
C ALA A 119 11.47 -4.73 -1.49
N PRO A 120 10.24 -5.21 -1.79
CA PRO A 120 10.05 -6.35 -2.68
C PRO A 120 10.51 -6.08 -4.12
N ILE A 121 10.39 -4.86 -4.61
CA ILE A 121 10.76 -4.49 -5.99
C ILE A 121 12.27 -4.64 -6.18
N GLN A 122 13.04 -4.04 -5.28
CA GLN A 122 14.49 -4.06 -5.34
C GLN A 122 15.04 -5.49 -5.25
N TRP A 123 14.51 -6.29 -4.33
CA TRP A 123 14.97 -7.67 -4.15
C TRP A 123 14.62 -8.58 -5.34
N ALA A 124 13.47 -8.35 -5.99
CA ALA A 124 13.13 -9.10 -7.20
C ALA A 124 14.15 -8.85 -8.31
N VAL A 125 14.58 -7.60 -8.50
CA VAL A 125 15.60 -7.25 -9.49
C VAL A 125 16.98 -7.81 -9.09
N ILE A 126 17.38 -7.64 -7.84
CA ILE A 126 18.66 -8.15 -7.32
C ILE A 126 18.76 -9.67 -7.51
N ASN A 127 17.69 -10.40 -7.26
CA ASN A 127 17.66 -11.85 -7.36
C ASN A 127 17.48 -12.36 -8.79
N GLY A 128 17.38 -11.48 -9.77
CA GLY A 128 17.25 -11.88 -11.17
C GLY A 128 15.96 -12.63 -11.47
N GLU A 129 14.87 -12.28 -10.79
CA GLU A 129 13.59 -12.92 -11.02
C GLU A 129 13.12 -12.70 -12.45
N LYS A 130 12.48 -13.70 -13.04
CA LYS A 130 11.92 -13.60 -14.40
C LYS A 130 10.58 -12.89 -14.40
N GLU A 131 9.89 -12.89 -13.27
CA GLU A 131 8.62 -12.22 -13.10
C GLU A 131 8.48 -11.71 -11.67
N SER A 132 7.71 -10.66 -11.52
CA SER A 132 7.22 -10.16 -10.25
C SER A 132 5.72 -9.93 -10.41
N GLY A 133 5.15 -9.07 -9.61
CA GLY A 133 3.74 -8.75 -9.72
C GLY A 133 3.25 -7.97 -8.53
N VAL A 134 1.95 -7.90 -8.42
CA VAL A 134 1.27 -7.20 -7.35
C VAL A 134 0.23 -8.15 -6.75
N THR A 135 0.07 -8.07 -5.45
CA THR A 135 -0.97 -8.78 -4.72
C THR A 135 -1.80 -7.79 -3.91
N THR A 136 -3.13 -7.91 -3.98
CA THR A 136 -3.99 -7.25 -3.02
C THR A 136 -4.33 -8.24 -1.91
N MET A 137 -4.33 -7.78 -0.66
CA MET A 137 -4.63 -8.63 0.48
C MET A 137 -5.47 -7.88 1.52
N ARG A 138 -6.25 -8.63 2.27
CA ARG A 138 -6.89 -8.13 3.47
C ARG A 138 -5.90 -8.23 4.61
N MET A 139 -5.54 -7.08 5.18
CA MET A 139 -4.51 -7.02 6.22
C MET A 139 -4.96 -7.71 7.52
N ASP A 140 -4.02 -8.38 8.15
CA ASP A 140 -4.13 -8.87 9.52
C ASP A 140 -3.05 -8.21 10.38
N THR A 141 -2.88 -8.69 11.61
CA THR A 141 -1.89 -8.12 12.54
C THR A 141 -0.44 -8.50 12.20
N GLY A 142 -0.25 -9.43 11.29
CA GLY A 142 1.09 -9.85 10.85
C GLY A 142 1.63 -8.93 9.75
N LEU A 143 2.90 -9.10 9.43
CA LEU A 143 3.56 -8.32 8.39
C LEU A 143 3.42 -9.00 7.03
N ASP A 144 2.56 -8.44 6.18
CA ASP A 144 2.26 -8.95 4.84
C ASP A 144 1.80 -10.42 4.84
N THR A 145 1.05 -10.80 5.87
CA THR A 145 0.59 -12.18 6.07
C THR A 145 -0.91 -12.38 5.88
N GLY A 146 -1.65 -11.32 5.55
CA GLY A 146 -3.08 -11.37 5.40
C GLY A 146 -3.55 -12.22 4.22
N ASP A 147 -4.85 -12.47 4.16
CA ASP A 147 -5.45 -13.25 3.08
C ASP A 147 -5.32 -12.53 1.75
N MET A 148 -4.82 -13.23 0.75
CA MET A 148 -4.66 -12.71 -0.61
C MET A 148 -6.00 -12.68 -1.33
N ILE A 149 -6.26 -11.62 -2.08
CA ILE A 149 -7.51 -11.46 -2.81
C ILE A 149 -7.27 -11.61 -4.32
N MET A 150 -6.38 -10.80 -4.87
CA MET A 150 -6.04 -10.84 -6.29
C MET A 150 -4.54 -10.71 -6.50
N LYS A 151 -4.05 -11.27 -7.60
CA LYS A 151 -2.65 -11.13 -8.03
C LYS A 151 -2.61 -10.81 -9.50
N GLU A 152 -1.60 -10.07 -9.91
CA GLU A 152 -1.29 -9.86 -11.32
C GLU A 152 0.21 -10.01 -11.53
N VAL A 153 0.58 -10.88 -12.47
CA VAL A 153 1.97 -11.17 -12.82
C VAL A 153 2.47 -10.12 -13.80
N VAL A 154 3.69 -9.63 -13.55
CA VAL A 154 4.39 -8.70 -14.43
C VAL A 154 5.74 -9.32 -14.78
N PRO A 155 6.00 -9.65 -16.06
CA PRO A 155 7.30 -10.19 -16.45
C PRO A 155 8.37 -9.11 -16.38
N LEU A 156 9.59 -9.51 -15.95
CA LEU A 156 10.75 -8.63 -15.98
C LEU A 156 11.47 -8.77 -17.33
N ALA A 157 11.85 -7.62 -17.91
CA ALA A 157 12.73 -7.61 -19.06
C ALA A 157 14.16 -7.98 -18.63
N GLU A 158 15.02 -8.39 -19.56
CA GLU A 158 16.40 -8.71 -19.25
C GLU A 158 17.18 -7.53 -18.69
N ASP A 159 16.85 -6.34 -19.14
CA ASP A 159 17.46 -5.08 -18.70
C ASP A 159 16.62 -4.35 -17.64
N GLU A 160 15.70 -5.07 -16.97
CA GLU A 160 14.83 -4.46 -15.96
C GLU A 160 15.62 -3.85 -14.80
N THR A 161 15.27 -2.63 -14.44
CA THR A 161 15.82 -1.92 -13.28
C THR A 161 14.77 -1.82 -12.17
N GLY A 162 15.20 -1.44 -10.97
CA GLY A 162 14.27 -1.12 -9.89
C GLY A 162 13.30 -0.02 -10.29
N GLY A 163 13.78 1.01 -10.99
CA GLY A 163 12.95 2.13 -11.45
C GLY A 163 11.91 1.73 -12.50
N SER A 164 12.30 0.95 -13.51
CA SER A 164 11.35 0.51 -14.53
C SER A 164 10.31 -0.45 -13.97
N LEU A 165 10.71 -1.34 -13.09
CA LEU A 165 9.78 -2.26 -12.44
C LEU A 165 8.83 -1.52 -11.50
N PHE A 166 9.34 -0.54 -10.77
CA PHE A 166 8.53 0.34 -9.91
C PHE A 166 7.38 0.96 -10.71
N ASP A 167 7.67 1.54 -11.86
CA ASP A 167 6.64 2.18 -12.70
C ASP A 167 5.57 1.18 -13.14
N LYS A 168 6.01 0.00 -13.60
CA LYS A 168 5.09 -1.06 -14.03
C LYS A 168 4.19 -1.52 -12.89
N LEU A 169 4.77 -1.79 -11.71
CA LEU A 169 4.02 -2.31 -10.57
C LEU A 169 3.11 -1.26 -9.94
N SER A 170 3.49 0.03 -9.99
CA SER A 170 2.64 1.11 -9.53
C SER A 170 1.34 1.19 -10.34
N MET A 171 1.45 1.12 -11.66
CA MET A 171 0.28 1.13 -12.56
C MET A 171 -0.56 -0.14 -12.39
N THR A 172 0.09 -1.29 -12.38
CA THR A 172 -0.60 -2.57 -12.21
C THR A 172 -1.32 -2.64 -10.88
N GLY A 173 -0.68 -2.17 -9.81
CA GLY A 173 -1.28 -2.15 -8.48
C GLY A 173 -2.49 -1.23 -8.38
N ALA A 174 -2.44 -0.07 -9.03
CA ALA A 174 -3.56 0.84 -9.07
C ALA A 174 -4.79 0.20 -9.74
N ASP A 175 -4.59 -0.41 -10.90
CA ASP A 175 -5.65 -1.10 -11.62
C ASP A 175 -6.20 -2.30 -10.84
N LEU A 176 -5.30 -3.08 -10.26
CA LEU A 176 -5.67 -4.27 -9.50
C LEU A 176 -6.48 -3.90 -8.24
N LEU A 177 -6.14 -2.80 -7.59
CA LEU A 177 -6.89 -2.36 -6.43
C LEU A 177 -8.35 -2.03 -6.80
N ILE A 178 -8.59 -1.31 -7.88
CA ILE A 178 -9.95 -0.99 -8.29
C ILE A 178 -10.74 -2.27 -8.57
N LYS A 179 -10.14 -3.23 -9.28
CA LYS A 179 -10.76 -4.54 -9.53
C LYS A 179 -11.06 -5.29 -8.22
N THR A 180 -10.16 -5.19 -7.26
CA THR A 180 -10.34 -5.83 -5.95
C THR A 180 -11.52 -5.22 -5.20
N LEU A 181 -11.64 -3.90 -5.18
CA LEU A 181 -12.76 -3.23 -4.52
C LEU A 181 -14.09 -3.57 -5.20
N GLU A 182 -14.12 -3.63 -6.52
CA GLU A 182 -15.31 -4.04 -7.26
C GLU A 182 -15.72 -5.48 -6.92
N ALA A 183 -14.76 -6.39 -6.84
CA ALA A 183 -15.02 -7.78 -6.46
C ALA A 183 -15.55 -7.90 -5.02
N LEU A 184 -15.00 -7.12 -4.10
CA LEU A 184 -15.51 -7.07 -2.72
C LEU A 184 -16.94 -6.56 -2.68
N GLU A 185 -17.23 -5.49 -3.40
CA GLU A 185 -18.54 -4.87 -3.48
C GLU A 185 -19.58 -5.83 -4.08
N ASN A 186 -19.21 -6.56 -5.14
CA ASN A 186 -20.09 -7.50 -5.83
C ASN A 186 -20.19 -8.88 -5.16
N GLY A 187 -19.43 -9.12 -4.10
CA GLY A 187 -19.40 -10.41 -3.43
C GLY A 187 -18.70 -11.52 -4.22
N THR A 188 -17.87 -11.16 -5.21
CA THR A 188 -17.14 -12.14 -6.04
C THR A 188 -15.68 -12.31 -5.63
N ALA A 189 -15.22 -11.61 -4.59
CA ALA A 189 -13.86 -11.73 -4.11
C ALA A 189 -13.60 -13.08 -3.46
N HIS A 190 -12.44 -13.68 -3.76
CA HIS A 190 -11.98 -14.92 -3.14
C HIS A 190 -10.79 -14.61 -2.25
N PHE A 191 -10.81 -15.13 -1.02
CA PHE A 191 -9.73 -14.95 -0.07
C PHE A 191 -8.92 -16.23 0.02
N THR A 192 -7.62 -16.13 -0.25
CA THR A 192 -6.69 -17.25 -0.16
C THR A 192 -5.73 -17.03 0.99
N LYS A 193 -5.76 -17.91 1.97
CA LYS A 193 -4.86 -17.84 3.14
C LYS A 193 -3.43 -18.08 2.70
N GLN A 194 -2.51 -17.24 3.19
CA GLN A 194 -1.09 -17.44 2.96
C GLN A 194 -0.53 -18.55 3.84
N PRO A 195 0.54 -19.26 3.38
CA PRO A 195 1.24 -20.21 4.23
C PRO A 195 1.93 -19.48 5.38
N GLY A 196 2.16 -20.19 6.50
CA GLY A 196 2.82 -19.59 7.67
C GLY A 196 4.23 -19.11 7.38
N GLU A 197 4.97 -19.83 6.51
CA GLU A 197 6.31 -19.47 6.13
C GLU A 197 6.35 -18.91 4.70
N SER A 198 7.20 -17.91 4.49
CA SER A 198 7.45 -17.36 3.16
C SER A 198 8.48 -18.22 2.42
N PRO A 199 8.31 -18.45 1.10
CA PRO A 199 9.32 -19.15 0.31
C PRO A 199 10.60 -18.33 0.08
N THR A 200 10.58 -17.05 0.43
CA THR A 200 11.73 -16.13 0.31
C THR A 200 12.03 -15.48 1.65
N PRO A 201 13.27 -15.03 1.87
CA PRO A 201 13.57 -14.20 3.03
C PRO A 201 12.73 -12.92 3.03
N TYR A 202 12.59 -12.31 4.21
CA TYR A 202 11.98 -11.00 4.33
C TYR A 202 12.73 -9.98 3.49
N ALA A 203 12.00 -9.22 2.67
CA ALA A 203 12.58 -8.19 1.78
C ALA A 203 12.86 -6.91 2.57
N ALA A 204 13.96 -6.91 3.31
CA ALA A 204 14.35 -5.79 4.15
C ALA A 204 14.76 -4.57 3.31
N MET A 205 14.60 -3.39 3.89
CA MET A 205 15.09 -2.15 3.26
C MET A 205 16.59 -2.29 2.96
N LEU A 206 16.99 -1.83 1.76
CA LEU A 206 18.39 -1.84 1.36
C LEU A 206 19.19 -0.82 2.16
N LYS A 207 20.35 -1.25 2.67
CA LYS A 207 21.32 -0.39 3.34
C LYS A 207 22.46 -0.06 2.37
N LYS A 208 23.15 1.06 2.61
CA LYS A 208 24.30 1.46 1.77
C LYS A 208 25.34 0.33 1.62
N GLU A 209 25.56 -0.43 2.68
CA GLU A 209 26.53 -1.53 2.69
C GLU A 209 26.15 -2.68 1.74
N MET A 210 24.88 -2.82 1.42
CA MET A 210 24.37 -3.86 0.53
C MET A 210 24.46 -3.48 -0.96
N GLY A 211 24.66 -2.21 -1.26
CA GLY A 211 24.72 -1.69 -2.63
C GLY A 211 26.11 -1.69 -3.26
N ARG A 212 27.08 -2.37 -2.66
CA ARG A 212 28.44 -2.45 -3.16
C ARG A 212 28.74 -3.79 -3.81
#